data_3c929747df006605654fc03242bf70ca
#
_entry.id   3c929747df006605654fc03242bf70ca
#
_cell.length_a   1.000
_cell.length_b   1.000
_cell.length_c   1.000
_cell.angle_alpha   90.00
_cell.angle_beta   90.00
_cell.angle_gamma   90.00
#
_symmetry.space_group_name_H-M   'P 1'
#
loop_
_entity.id
_entity.type
_entity.pdbx_description
1 polymer ?
#
loop_
_entity_poly.entity_id
_entity_poly.type
_entity_poly.pdbx_seq_one_letter_code
_entity_poly.pdbx_strand_id
1 'polypeptide(L)'
;MGGRDRIAAVLLAGGQGSRMAADGQGPDKPLRLLGGKTLLDHAIARVAPQVSGLVLNANGDPLRFAAWGLPVVADPLPEFPGPLAGILAGMRWAAAHGFSDVLSVATDTPFLPADLVSRLDAARREHRVLLACAASGGWTHPVIGLWDVTLADALEADLRAGMRKIDSWTARQGVAQAEFAIEGFDPFFNVNRPGDLAEAETLLTTLKHED
;
A
#
# COMPACT_ATOMS: atom_id res chain seq x y z
N MET A 1 9.83 24.37 4.21
CA MET A 1 8.68 24.03 3.35
C MET A 1 9.00 22.70 2.70
N GLY A 2 8.40 21.77 3.05
CA GLY A 2 7.99 20.62 3.35
C GLY A 2 8.05 19.42 2.48
N GLY A 3 8.44 18.32 3.08
CA GLY A 3 8.48 17.01 2.43
C GLY A 3 7.13 16.42 2.00
N ARG A 4 5.98 16.93 2.46
CA ARG A 4 4.65 16.41 2.10
C ARG A 4 4.20 16.75 0.67
N ASP A 5 4.57 17.92 0.16
CA ASP A 5 4.10 18.43 -1.14
C ASP A 5 4.62 17.63 -2.34
N ARG A 6 5.46 16.64 -2.11
CA ARG A 6 6.12 15.84 -3.15
C ARG A 6 5.82 14.35 -3.09
N ILE A 7 4.99 13.92 -2.16
CA ILE A 7 4.67 12.49 -1.93
C ILE A 7 3.23 12.23 -2.33
N ALA A 8 3.04 11.28 -3.22
CA ALA A 8 1.74 10.66 -3.51
C ALA A 8 1.62 9.29 -2.83
N ALA A 9 0.43 8.70 -2.80
CA ALA A 9 0.27 7.31 -2.44
C ALA A 9 -0.49 6.52 -3.50
N VAL A 10 -0.07 5.28 -3.70
CA VAL A 10 -0.81 4.27 -4.46
C VAL A 10 -1.43 3.26 -3.50
N LEU A 11 -2.75 3.17 -3.53
CA LEU A 11 -3.51 2.18 -2.79
C LEU A 11 -3.70 0.95 -3.69
N LEU A 12 -3.07 -0.16 -3.33
CA LEU A 12 -3.11 -1.41 -4.10
C LEU A 12 -4.42 -2.13 -3.83
N ALA A 13 -5.42 -1.87 -4.66
CA ALA A 13 -6.76 -2.45 -4.61
C ALA A 13 -6.94 -3.62 -5.59
N GLY A 14 -5.94 -3.89 -6.43
CA GLY A 14 -5.89 -4.97 -7.40
C GLY A 14 -5.06 -6.13 -6.86
N GLY A 15 -5.69 -7.22 -6.47
CA GLY A 15 -5.02 -8.46 -6.12
C GLY A 15 -5.85 -9.68 -6.52
N GLN A 16 -5.25 -10.86 -6.61
CA GLN A 16 -5.95 -12.12 -6.88
C GLN A 16 -6.96 -12.52 -5.78
N GLY A 17 -7.24 -11.62 -4.82
CA GLY A 17 -8.22 -11.81 -3.75
C GLY A 17 -9.67 -11.96 -4.23
N SER A 18 -9.97 -11.64 -5.49
CA SER A 18 -11.26 -11.98 -6.13
C SER A 18 -11.48 -13.50 -6.24
N ARG A 19 -10.42 -14.31 -6.11
CA ARG A 19 -10.53 -15.80 -6.15
C ARG A 19 -10.81 -16.42 -4.77
N MET A 20 -10.85 -15.63 -3.68
CA MET A 20 -11.07 -16.13 -2.33
C MET A 20 -12.52 -16.03 -1.84
N ALA A 21 -13.45 -15.58 -2.66
CA ALA A 21 -14.81 -15.99 -2.48
C ALA A 21 -14.86 -17.47 -2.90
N ALA A 22 -15.02 -18.38 -1.96
CA ALA A 22 -15.14 -19.81 -2.24
C ALA A 22 -16.26 -20.12 -3.27
N ASP A 23 -17.11 -19.13 -3.57
CA ASP A 23 -18.28 -19.18 -4.45
C ASP A 23 -18.31 -18.09 -5.53
N GLY A 24 -17.26 -17.26 -5.69
CA GLY A 24 -17.24 -16.17 -6.69
C GLY A 24 -18.25 -15.03 -6.46
N GLN A 25 -18.92 -14.96 -5.30
CA GLN A 25 -20.06 -14.06 -5.06
C GLN A 25 -19.83 -13.02 -3.94
N GLY A 26 -18.62 -12.85 -3.42
CA GLY A 26 -18.33 -11.82 -2.41
C GLY A 26 -17.88 -10.49 -3.03
N PRO A 27 -18.07 -9.35 -2.34
CA PRO A 27 -17.49 -8.09 -2.79
C PRO A 27 -15.96 -8.20 -2.87
N ASP A 28 -15.36 -7.44 -3.79
CA ASP A 28 -13.91 -7.29 -3.88
C ASP A 28 -13.31 -7.00 -2.50
N LYS A 29 -12.15 -7.56 -2.23
CA LYS A 29 -11.50 -7.45 -0.92
C LYS A 29 -11.45 -6.00 -0.39
N PRO A 30 -11.08 -4.97 -1.18
CA PRO A 30 -11.10 -3.57 -0.74
C PRO A 30 -12.47 -3.05 -0.30
N LEU A 31 -13.55 -3.65 -0.80
CA LEU A 31 -14.94 -3.24 -0.53
C LEU A 31 -15.59 -3.98 0.64
N ARG A 32 -14.87 -4.88 1.30
CA ARG A 32 -15.37 -5.55 2.52
C ARG A 32 -15.49 -4.56 3.66
N LEU A 33 -16.55 -4.73 4.45
CA LEU A 33 -16.85 -3.83 5.57
C LEU A 33 -16.10 -4.25 6.84
N LEU A 34 -15.56 -3.26 7.53
CA LEU A 34 -14.97 -3.33 8.86
C LEU A 34 -15.54 -2.15 9.66
N GLY A 35 -16.30 -2.41 10.72
CA GLY A 35 -16.94 -1.36 11.51
C GLY A 35 -17.87 -0.46 10.70
N GLY A 36 -18.54 -1.00 9.68
CA GLY A 36 -19.47 -0.26 8.81
C GLY A 36 -18.81 0.60 7.71
N LYS A 37 -17.49 0.61 7.60
CA LYS A 37 -16.72 1.26 6.53
C LYS A 37 -15.97 0.21 5.71
N THR A 38 -15.68 0.48 4.44
CA THR A 38 -14.88 -0.45 3.64
C THR A 38 -13.41 -0.47 4.10
N LEU A 39 -12.69 -1.55 3.81
CA LEU A 39 -11.23 -1.60 4.04
C LEU A 39 -10.52 -0.46 3.28
N LEU A 40 -11.02 -0.11 2.11
CA LEU A 40 -10.53 1.02 1.32
C LEU A 40 -10.75 2.35 2.06
N ASP A 41 -11.91 2.58 2.70
CA ASP A 41 -12.16 3.78 3.51
C ASP A 41 -11.17 3.91 4.66
N HIS A 42 -10.87 2.79 5.33
CA HIS A 42 -9.87 2.75 6.40
C HIS A 42 -8.48 3.11 5.88
N ALA A 43 -8.04 2.52 4.77
CA ALA A 43 -6.74 2.81 4.17
C ALA A 43 -6.64 4.29 3.74
N ILE A 44 -7.68 4.84 3.09
CA ILE A 44 -7.74 6.26 2.70
C ILE A 44 -7.64 7.15 3.93
N ALA A 45 -8.43 6.89 4.97
CA ALA A 45 -8.45 7.71 6.18
C ALA A 45 -7.08 7.77 6.88
N ARG A 46 -6.30 6.69 6.83
CA ARG A 46 -4.94 6.63 7.40
C ARG A 46 -3.88 7.28 6.51
N VAL A 47 -4.02 7.19 5.20
CA VAL A 47 -2.99 7.61 4.24
C VAL A 47 -3.16 9.07 3.80
N ALA A 48 -4.41 9.51 3.52
CA ALA A 48 -4.68 10.84 2.97
C ALA A 48 -4.07 12.01 3.78
N PRO A 49 -4.06 11.99 5.13
CA PRO A 49 -3.45 13.08 5.90
C PRO A 49 -1.92 13.17 5.76
N GLN A 50 -1.27 12.12 5.23
CA GLN A 50 0.19 12.00 5.18
C GLN A 50 0.79 12.34 3.81
N VAL A 51 -0.04 12.47 2.75
CA VAL A 51 0.40 12.64 1.36
C VAL A 51 -0.36 13.78 0.68
N SER A 52 0.09 14.20 -0.50
CA SER A 52 -0.54 15.28 -1.29
C SER A 52 -1.28 14.79 -2.53
N GLY A 53 -1.24 13.49 -2.81
CA GLY A 53 -1.96 12.86 -3.92
C GLY A 53 -2.28 11.41 -3.60
N LEU A 54 -3.42 10.93 -4.11
CA LEU A 54 -3.86 9.55 -3.97
C LEU A 54 -4.26 8.99 -5.32
N VAL A 55 -3.86 7.76 -5.59
CA VAL A 55 -4.28 6.98 -6.75
C VAL A 55 -4.62 5.54 -6.32
N LEU A 56 -5.65 4.96 -6.91
CA LEU A 56 -5.96 3.55 -6.76
C LEU A 56 -5.29 2.76 -7.88
N ASN A 57 -4.60 1.68 -7.54
CA ASN A 57 -4.21 0.69 -8.52
C ASN A 57 -5.21 -0.45 -8.51
N ALA A 58 -5.88 -0.65 -9.62
CA ALA A 58 -6.81 -1.76 -9.80
C ALA A 58 -6.97 -2.12 -11.27
N ASN A 59 -7.08 -3.41 -11.55
CA ASN A 59 -7.39 -3.94 -12.87
C ASN A 59 -8.91 -4.16 -13.04
N GLY A 60 -9.38 -4.21 -14.28
CA GLY A 60 -10.81 -4.38 -14.62
C GLY A 60 -11.59 -3.07 -14.61
N ASP A 61 -12.89 -3.12 -14.34
CA ASP A 61 -13.77 -1.95 -14.40
C ASP A 61 -13.47 -0.94 -13.29
N PRO A 62 -12.99 0.28 -13.60
CA PRO A 62 -12.71 1.32 -12.60
C PRO A 62 -13.99 1.89 -11.95
N LEU A 63 -15.16 1.75 -12.58
CA LEU A 63 -16.42 2.30 -12.08
C LEU A 63 -16.81 1.75 -10.70
N ARG A 64 -16.34 0.56 -10.34
CA ARG A 64 -16.53 -0.01 -8.99
C ARG A 64 -15.92 0.83 -7.86
N PHE A 65 -15.02 1.76 -8.20
CA PHE A 65 -14.39 2.69 -7.26
C PHE A 65 -14.85 4.15 -7.47
N ALA A 66 -15.86 4.40 -8.30
CA ALA A 66 -16.32 5.76 -8.62
C ALA A 66 -16.76 6.58 -7.40
N ALA A 67 -17.28 5.91 -6.35
CA ALA A 67 -17.74 6.56 -5.12
C ALA A 67 -16.64 7.35 -4.38
N TRP A 68 -15.38 6.98 -4.56
CA TRP A 68 -14.25 7.67 -3.90
C TRP A 68 -13.70 8.86 -4.67
N GLY A 69 -14.06 9.02 -5.94
CA GLY A 69 -13.57 10.13 -6.79
C GLY A 69 -12.06 10.15 -7.00
N LEU A 70 -11.37 9.04 -6.71
CA LEU A 70 -9.93 8.90 -6.89
C LEU A 70 -9.58 8.43 -8.31
N PRO A 71 -8.46 8.88 -8.88
CA PRO A 71 -7.93 8.29 -10.11
C PRO A 71 -7.69 6.79 -9.93
N VAL A 72 -8.01 6.01 -10.96
CA VAL A 72 -7.75 4.56 -10.98
C VAL A 72 -6.78 4.26 -12.11
N VAL A 73 -5.69 3.56 -11.81
CA VAL A 73 -4.69 3.12 -12.79
C VAL A 73 -4.58 1.60 -12.78
N ALA A 74 -4.54 1.01 -13.97
CA ALA A 74 -4.31 -0.42 -14.13
C ALA A 74 -2.81 -0.74 -14.09
N ASP A 75 -2.49 -2.02 -13.90
CA ASP A 75 -1.11 -2.49 -14.04
C ASP A 75 -0.60 -2.22 -15.46
N PRO A 76 0.59 -1.59 -15.62
CA PRO A 76 1.15 -1.29 -16.93
C PRO A 76 1.63 -2.55 -17.66
N LEU A 77 1.80 -3.65 -16.94
CA LEU A 77 2.27 -4.94 -17.42
C LEU A 77 1.29 -6.03 -16.94
N PRO A 78 0.13 -6.20 -17.61
CA PRO A 78 -0.92 -7.09 -17.13
C PRO A 78 -0.52 -8.58 -17.12
N GLU A 79 0.46 -8.98 -17.92
CA GLU A 79 1.06 -10.31 -17.93
C GLU A 79 1.95 -10.60 -16.71
N PHE A 80 2.25 -9.59 -15.90
CA PHE A 80 3.11 -9.70 -14.72
C PHE A 80 2.35 -9.36 -13.44
N PRO A 81 1.41 -10.21 -13.00
CA PRO A 81 0.59 -9.95 -11.82
C PRO A 81 1.44 -9.92 -10.55
N GLY A 82 1.08 -9.03 -9.62
CA GLY A 82 1.72 -8.93 -8.32
C GLY A 82 1.86 -7.49 -7.84
N PRO A 83 2.26 -7.27 -6.58
CA PRO A 83 2.33 -5.94 -6.01
C PRO A 83 3.31 -5.01 -6.72
N LEU A 84 4.40 -5.53 -7.29
CA LEU A 84 5.39 -4.73 -8.01
C LEU A 84 4.81 -4.04 -9.26
N ALA A 85 3.85 -4.67 -9.98
CA ALA A 85 3.20 -4.05 -11.13
C ALA A 85 2.31 -2.87 -10.70
N GLY A 86 1.58 -3.04 -9.60
CA GLY A 86 0.77 -1.96 -9.01
C GLY A 86 1.63 -0.82 -8.46
N ILE A 87 2.76 -1.12 -7.83
CA ILE A 87 3.72 -0.11 -7.37
C ILE A 87 4.29 0.66 -8.57
N LEU A 88 4.66 -0.02 -9.65
CA LEU A 88 5.11 0.61 -10.89
C LEU A 88 4.04 1.55 -11.47
N ALA A 89 2.76 1.13 -11.49
CA ALA A 89 1.65 1.98 -11.91
C ALA A 89 1.58 3.27 -11.07
N GLY A 90 1.70 3.14 -9.75
CA GLY A 90 1.74 4.26 -8.82
C GLY A 90 2.92 5.20 -9.06
N MET A 91 4.13 4.66 -9.27
CA MET A 91 5.33 5.45 -9.55
C MET A 91 5.19 6.23 -10.87
N ARG A 92 4.67 5.60 -11.92
CA ARG A 92 4.42 6.26 -13.23
C ARG A 92 3.38 7.36 -13.10
N TRP A 93 2.29 7.10 -12.38
CA TRP A 93 1.26 8.10 -12.12
C TRP A 93 1.83 9.27 -11.31
N ALA A 94 2.56 9.00 -10.23
CA ALA A 94 3.17 10.01 -9.38
C ALA A 94 4.14 10.91 -10.17
N ALA A 95 5.04 10.31 -10.95
CA ALA A 95 5.98 11.05 -11.80
C ALA A 95 5.26 11.96 -12.81
N ALA A 96 4.21 11.47 -13.48
CA ALA A 96 3.41 12.24 -14.43
C ALA A 96 2.67 13.42 -13.79
N HIS A 97 2.43 13.39 -12.48
CA HIS A 97 1.77 14.46 -11.73
C HIS A 97 2.73 15.32 -10.89
N GLY A 98 4.05 15.20 -11.11
CA GLY A 98 5.07 16.05 -10.50
C GLY A 98 5.47 15.65 -9.07
N PHE A 99 5.05 14.48 -8.60
CA PHE A 99 5.52 13.92 -7.34
C PHE A 99 6.89 13.27 -7.51
N SER A 100 7.73 13.37 -6.48
CA SER A 100 9.07 12.74 -6.47
C SER A 100 9.06 11.36 -5.83
N ASP A 101 8.05 11.09 -5.01
CA ASP A 101 7.97 9.89 -4.20
C ASP A 101 6.55 9.32 -4.21
N VAL A 102 6.44 8.01 -4.06
CA VAL A 102 5.16 7.34 -3.89
C VAL A 102 5.21 6.38 -2.69
N LEU A 103 4.24 6.53 -1.78
CA LEU A 103 3.94 5.54 -0.77
C LEU A 103 3.10 4.43 -1.41
N SER A 104 3.49 3.18 -1.30
CA SER A 104 2.62 2.04 -1.61
C SER A 104 2.03 1.44 -0.35
N VAL A 105 0.75 1.13 -0.37
CA VAL A 105 0.06 0.40 0.70
C VAL A 105 -0.97 -0.57 0.11
N ALA A 106 -1.15 -1.70 0.79
CA ALA A 106 -2.25 -2.60 0.50
C ALA A 106 -3.54 -2.11 1.18
N THR A 107 -4.67 -2.23 0.49
CA THR A 107 -5.98 -1.79 1.03
C THR A 107 -6.54 -2.69 2.13
N ASP A 108 -5.91 -3.82 2.38
CA ASP A 108 -6.29 -4.79 3.41
C ASP A 108 -5.57 -4.60 4.75
N THR A 109 -4.87 -3.48 4.92
CA THR A 109 -4.14 -3.09 6.14
C THR A 109 -4.82 -1.87 6.76
N PRO A 110 -5.91 -2.05 7.55
CA PRO A 110 -6.76 -0.93 7.99
C PRO A 110 -6.18 -0.06 9.11
N PHE A 111 -5.12 -0.52 9.79
CA PHE A 111 -4.59 0.12 11.01
C PHE A 111 -3.26 0.85 10.79
N LEU A 112 -2.95 1.24 9.56
CA LEU A 112 -1.70 1.92 9.21
C LEU A 112 -1.38 3.09 10.16
N PRO A 113 -0.10 3.23 10.61
CA PRO A 113 0.32 4.30 11.52
C PRO A 113 0.13 5.70 10.91
N ALA A 114 -0.21 6.68 11.74
CA ALA A 114 -0.37 8.06 11.31
C ALA A 114 0.96 8.75 10.96
N ASP A 115 2.08 8.19 11.37
CA ASP A 115 3.44 8.65 11.12
C ASP A 115 4.20 7.80 10.09
N LEU A 116 3.50 6.95 9.34
CA LEU A 116 4.08 5.99 8.40
C LEU A 116 5.04 6.66 7.41
N VAL A 117 4.56 7.70 6.71
CA VAL A 117 5.35 8.40 5.68
C VAL A 117 6.59 9.04 6.30
N SER A 118 6.44 9.72 7.42
CA SER A 118 7.56 10.43 8.06
C SER A 118 8.65 9.49 8.55
N ARG A 119 8.28 8.31 9.06
CA ARG A 119 9.25 7.28 9.51
C ARG A 119 9.95 6.59 8.35
N LEU A 120 9.22 6.27 7.28
CA LEU A 120 9.83 5.72 6.08
C LEU A 120 10.81 6.72 5.43
N ASP A 121 10.44 8.00 5.35
CA ASP A 121 11.31 9.03 4.79
C ASP A 121 12.56 9.27 5.68
N ALA A 122 12.41 9.24 7.00
CA ALA A 122 13.54 9.33 7.93
C ALA A 122 14.52 8.16 7.75
N ALA A 123 14.02 6.92 7.71
CA ALA A 123 14.84 5.73 7.51
C ALA A 123 15.58 5.78 6.16
N ARG A 124 14.89 6.18 5.08
CA ARG A 124 15.49 6.35 3.75
C ARG A 124 16.64 7.36 3.74
N ARG A 125 16.44 8.52 4.40
CA ARG A 125 17.46 9.57 4.48
C ARG A 125 18.65 9.16 5.32
N GLU A 126 18.42 8.50 6.45
CA GLU A 126 19.46 8.02 7.35
C GLU A 126 20.39 7.04 6.61
N HIS A 127 19.81 6.09 5.88
CA HIS A 127 20.55 5.08 5.14
C HIS A 127 21.00 5.54 3.74
N ARG A 128 20.59 6.75 3.29
CA ARG A 128 20.92 7.33 1.98
C ARG A 128 20.53 6.43 0.81
N VAL A 129 19.35 5.86 0.88
CA VAL A 129 18.77 4.99 -0.16
C VAL A 129 17.51 5.61 -0.75
N LEU A 130 17.07 5.10 -1.91
CA LEU A 130 15.90 5.62 -2.64
C LEU A 130 14.59 4.95 -2.23
N LEU A 131 14.65 3.97 -1.34
CA LEU A 131 13.53 3.11 -0.99
C LEU A 131 13.61 2.76 0.49
N ALA A 132 12.47 2.83 1.19
CA ALA A 132 12.31 2.27 2.53
C ALA A 132 11.03 1.45 2.60
N CYS A 133 11.00 0.41 3.42
CA CYS A 133 9.79 -0.36 3.72
C CYS A 133 9.55 -0.42 5.23
N ALA A 134 8.28 -0.67 5.59
CA ALA A 134 7.89 -0.87 6.97
C ALA A 134 8.36 -2.24 7.48
N ALA A 135 8.63 -2.31 8.79
CA ALA A 135 8.91 -3.54 9.53
C ALA A 135 8.22 -3.49 10.89
N SER A 136 7.80 -4.64 11.40
CA SER A 136 7.26 -4.81 12.75
C SER A 136 7.51 -6.23 13.23
N GLY A 137 7.81 -6.40 14.54
CA GLY A 137 7.97 -7.70 15.16
C GLY A 137 9.01 -8.62 14.50
N GLY A 138 10.03 -8.04 13.87
CA GLY A 138 11.07 -8.76 13.15
C GLY A 138 10.69 -9.18 11.71
N TRP A 139 9.51 -8.75 11.20
CA TRP A 139 9.06 -9.01 9.84
C TRP A 139 9.06 -7.74 9.01
N THR A 140 9.46 -7.84 7.75
CA THR A 140 9.37 -6.74 6.79
C THR A 140 8.04 -6.78 6.04
N HIS A 141 7.51 -5.59 5.72
CA HIS A 141 6.28 -5.40 4.94
C HIS A 141 6.60 -4.67 3.63
N PRO A 142 7.26 -5.31 2.66
CA PRO A 142 7.83 -4.62 1.50
C PRO A 142 6.79 -4.01 0.56
N VAL A 143 5.52 -4.42 0.66
CA VAL A 143 4.39 -3.77 -0.05
C VAL A 143 4.07 -2.39 0.55
N ILE A 144 4.38 -2.18 1.83
CA ILE A 144 4.20 -0.91 2.53
C ILE A 144 5.54 -0.19 2.52
N GLY A 145 5.74 0.66 1.53
CA GLY A 145 7.04 1.30 1.29
C GLY A 145 6.93 2.68 0.67
N LEU A 146 7.98 3.47 0.85
CA LEU A 146 8.18 4.77 0.22
C LEU A 146 9.27 4.63 -0.85
N TRP A 147 8.92 4.99 -2.08
CA TRP A 147 9.71 4.75 -3.28
C TRP A 147 9.99 6.06 -3.99
N ASP A 148 11.25 6.32 -4.33
CA ASP A 148 11.60 7.38 -5.26
C ASP A 148 11.12 7.00 -6.67
N VAL A 149 10.41 7.91 -7.36
CA VAL A 149 9.83 7.61 -8.68
C VAL A 149 10.88 7.34 -9.76
N THR A 150 12.13 7.74 -9.54
CA THR A 150 13.23 7.46 -10.46
C THR A 150 13.56 5.97 -10.58
N LEU A 151 13.12 5.16 -9.64
CA LEU A 151 13.26 3.70 -9.68
C LEU A 151 12.31 3.03 -10.69
N ALA A 152 11.35 3.76 -11.27
CA ALA A 152 10.29 3.18 -12.12
C ALA A 152 10.85 2.48 -13.36
N ASP A 153 11.86 3.04 -14.03
CA ASP A 153 12.45 2.45 -15.24
C ASP A 153 13.18 1.14 -14.93
N ALA A 154 13.94 1.12 -13.82
CA ALA A 154 14.63 -0.07 -13.36
C ALA A 154 13.64 -1.17 -12.95
N LEU A 155 12.55 -0.81 -12.26
CA LEU A 155 11.49 -1.75 -11.87
C LEU A 155 10.81 -2.34 -13.11
N GLU A 156 10.47 -1.52 -14.10
CA GLU A 156 9.85 -2.00 -15.32
C GLU A 156 10.75 -2.96 -16.10
N ALA A 157 12.03 -2.62 -16.24
CA ALA A 157 13.01 -3.47 -16.92
C ALA A 157 13.14 -4.84 -16.22
N ASP A 158 13.23 -4.83 -14.88
CA ASP A 158 13.35 -6.05 -14.10
C ASP A 158 12.07 -6.92 -14.15
N LEU A 159 10.87 -6.29 -14.14
CA LEU A 159 9.60 -6.99 -14.32
C LEU A 159 9.55 -7.70 -15.68
N ARG A 160 9.93 -7.00 -16.75
CA ARG A 160 10.03 -7.58 -18.11
C ARG A 160 11.06 -8.71 -18.19
N ALA A 161 12.14 -8.63 -17.41
CA ALA A 161 13.16 -9.68 -17.28
C ALA A 161 12.71 -10.86 -16.39
N GLY A 162 11.49 -10.83 -15.84
CA GLY A 162 10.92 -11.95 -15.06
C GLY A 162 10.98 -11.79 -13.54
N MET A 163 11.37 -10.62 -13.01
CA MET A 163 11.30 -10.36 -11.57
C MET A 163 9.84 -10.44 -11.07
N ARG A 164 9.63 -11.11 -9.93
CA ARG A 164 8.28 -11.29 -9.34
C ARG A 164 8.28 -11.03 -7.83
N LYS A 165 9.41 -11.30 -7.16
CA LYS A 165 9.51 -11.24 -5.70
C LYS A 165 9.90 -9.83 -5.27
N ILE A 166 9.00 -9.16 -4.53
CA ILE A 166 9.23 -7.80 -4.03
C ILE A 166 10.45 -7.75 -3.10
N ASP A 167 10.60 -8.70 -2.18
CA ASP A 167 11.75 -8.75 -1.25
C ASP A 167 13.08 -8.81 -2.00
N SER A 168 13.14 -9.64 -3.05
CA SER A 168 14.36 -9.80 -3.85
C SER A 168 14.66 -8.54 -4.62
N TRP A 169 13.65 -7.83 -5.11
CA TRP A 169 13.84 -6.59 -5.87
C TRP A 169 14.30 -5.46 -4.95
N THR A 170 13.61 -5.25 -3.82
CA THR A 170 13.95 -4.19 -2.85
C THR A 170 15.35 -4.38 -2.28
N ALA A 171 15.74 -5.61 -1.95
CA ALA A 171 17.08 -5.93 -1.48
C ALA A 171 18.18 -5.56 -2.51
N ARG A 172 17.91 -5.75 -3.81
CA ARG A 172 18.86 -5.37 -4.89
C ARG A 172 19.02 -3.87 -5.05
N GLN A 173 17.95 -3.09 -4.80
CA GLN A 173 18.01 -1.63 -4.91
C GLN A 173 18.65 -0.96 -3.69
N GLY A 174 18.82 -1.69 -2.59
CA GLY A 174 19.13 -1.13 -1.29
C GLY A 174 17.88 -0.54 -0.63
N VAL A 175 17.40 -1.17 0.43
CA VAL A 175 16.19 -0.80 1.15
C VAL A 175 16.50 -0.48 2.60
N ALA A 176 16.04 0.66 3.09
CA ALA A 176 15.97 0.94 4.52
C ALA A 176 14.71 0.30 5.14
N GLN A 177 14.79 -0.04 6.40
CA GLN A 177 13.65 -0.54 7.16
C GLN A 177 13.28 0.48 8.24
N ALA A 178 12.00 0.86 8.28
CA ALA A 178 11.44 1.63 9.38
C ALA A 178 10.70 0.67 10.30
N GLU A 179 11.26 0.43 11.48
CA GLU A 179 10.68 -0.48 12.47
C GLU A 179 9.52 0.22 13.20
N PHE A 180 8.38 -0.46 13.34
CA PHE A 180 7.21 0.00 14.07
C PHE A 180 6.94 -0.92 15.25
N ALA A 181 6.69 -0.34 16.43
CA ALA A 181 6.38 -1.11 17.62
C ALA A 181 5.02 -1.80 17.50
N ILE A 182 4.93 -3.01 18.07
CA ILE A 182 3.67 -3.72 18.27
C ILE A 182 3.15 -3.34 19.65
N GLU A 183 2.19 -2.43 19.72
CA GLU A 183 1.55 -1.98 20.95
C GLU A 183 0.14 -2.56 21.02
N GLY A 184 0.03 -3.76 21.62
CA GLY A 184 -1.23 -4.50 21.70
C GLY A 184 -1.62 -5.25 20.43
N PHE A 185 -1.32 -4.70 19.23
CA PHE A 185 -1.53 -5.35 17.93
C PHE A 185 -0.50 -4.89 16.91
N ASP A 186 -0.32 -5.64 15.83
CA ASP A 186 0.55 -5.25 14.71
C ASP A 186 -0.13 -4.17 13.87
N PRO A 187 0.45 -2.95 13.70
CA PRO A 187 -0.13 -1.91 12.88
C PRO A 187 -0.25 -2.30 11.39
N PHE A 188 0.46 -3.33 10.96
CA PHE A 188 0.39 -3.88 9.61
C PHE A 188 -0.45 -5.15 9.51
N PHE A 189 -1.31 -5.40 10.52
CA PHE A 189 -2.28 -6.49 10.51
C PHE A 189 -3.08 -6.51 9.20
N ASN A 190 -3.08 -7.65 8.52
CA ASN A 190 -3.63 -7.80 7.18
C ASN A 190 -4.90 -8.65 7.19
N VAL A 191 -6.01 -8.08 6.73
CA VAL A 191 -7.32 -8.75 6.66
C VAL A 191 -7.42 -9.59 5.39
N ASN A 192 -6.98 -10.85 5.46
CA ASN A 192 -6.97 -11.77 4.32
C ASN A 192 -8.13 -12.77 4.33
N ARG A 193 -8.51 -13.27 5.51
CA ARG A 193 -9.48 -14.35 5.72
C ARG A 193 -10.69 -13.83 6.51
N PRO A 194 -11.83 -14.54 6.51
CA PRO A 194 -12.98 -14.17 7.34
C PRO A 194 -12.66 -14.05 8.83
N GLY A 195 -11.78 -14.91 9.36
CA GLY A 195 -11.32 -14.83 10.75
C GLY A 195 -10.56 -13.54 11.07
N ASP A 196 -9.71 -13.08 10.14
CA ASP A 196 -8.96 -11.83 10.30
C ASP A 196 -9.90 -10.62 10.39
N LEU A 197 -11.06 -10.67 9.70
CA LEU A 197 -12.06 -9.61 9.76
C LEU A 197 -12.69 -9.53 11.16
N ALA A 198 -13.02 -10.67 11.78
CA ALA A 198 -13.57 -10.71 13.13
C ALA A 198 -12.55 -10.20 14.18
N GLU A 199 -11.27 -10.52 13.99
CA GLU A 199 -10.19 -10.00 14.82
C GLU A 199 -10.05 -8.48 14.64
N ALA A 200 -10.06 -7.99 13.40
CA ALA A 200 -10.03 -6.55 13.08
C ALA A 200 -11.21 -5.78 13.70
N GLU A 201 -12.43 -6.36 13.74
CA GLU A 201 -13.59 -5.75 14.40
C GLU A 201 -13.36 -5.59 15.91
N THR A 202 -12.74 -6.60 16.54
CA THR A 202 -12.39 -6.55 17.96
C THR A 202 -11.37 -5.43 18.21
N LEU A 203 -10.29 -5.38 17.43
CA LEU A 203 -9.26 -4.34 17.52
C LEU A 203 -9.84 -2.94 17.32
N LEU A 204 -10.71 -2.77 16.31
CA LEU A 204 -11.35 -1.47 16.04
C LEU A 204 -12.21 -1.00 17.22
N THR A 205 -12.85 -1.92 17.94
CA THR A 205 -13.67 -1.60 19.11
C THR A 205 -12.80 -1.17 20.29
N THR A 206 -11.68 -1.87 20.52
CA THR A 206 -10.71 -1.53 21.58
C THR A 206 -10.13 -0.14 21.38
N LEU A 207 -9.67 0.18 20.16
CA LEU A 207 -9.10 1.48 19.82
C LEU A 207 -10.08 2.65 20.01
N LYS A 208 -11.38 2.45 19.80
CA LYS A 208 -12.41 3.48 20.02
C LYS A 208 -12.71 3.77 21.50
N HIS A 209 -12.29 2.90 22.40
CA HIS A 209 -12.46 3.08 23.85
C HIS A 209 -11.26 3.74 24.52
N GLU A 210 -10.12 3.86 23.81
CA GLU A 210 -8.88 4.48 24.30
C GLU A 210 -8.75 5.96 23.88
N ASP A 211 -9.58 6.45 22.95
CA ASP A 211 -9.73 7.86 22.52
C ASP A 211 -10.84 8.55 23.30
#